data_50b6f20223f42228532bdafc9f45a2cc
#
_entry.id   50b6f20223f42228532bdafc9f45a2cc
#
_cell.length_a   1.000
_cell.length_b   1.000
_cell.length_c   1.000
_cell.angle_alpha   90.00
_cell.angle_beta   90.00
_cell.angle_gamma   90.00
#
_symmetry.space_group_name_H-M   'P 1'
#
loop_
_entity.id
_entity.type
_entity.pdbx_description
1 polymer ?
#
loop_
_entity_poly.entity_id
_entity_poly.type
_entity_poly.pdbx_seq_one_letter_code
_entity_poly.pdbx_strand_id
1 'polypeptide(L)'
;MAATLNICGLVIAFTLFDSVAIRTESERTFDKIHSKAEAIYRLDCVTSKSQWPTQILPFAQAFASSSPHILESTIINPYVGEVYFTIRRDEILKGYKEPVITCTPGIVSIFDFQLVEGSLDCLDDPEKCLLPESMARKIFGESSAIGKELLAEEEIWSKERKSLVVGGVYKDFPENTQLNNAIYTSLSSTYCMDDWDNWIFLCYVLLDDPSQKDLICSQFNQAFPFKQYERLQEVQTRLVNLCDIYYMNDMNSVTYIKSGNKRQTDLLFSASFLVVLIAVINFINFTMALVPARIKSINIRKILGDSVRWLRGFLWLESFLFALLSYAISLLLLLVYEGCIGGGFHMKGIVFLGGLFMALCAGLLAGAYPAIYATSIPQRIVLNGSFGLSPKGKRMRECLVGFQYTVSIILIVLSLFIYKQIETMRSHSFGFGNDNVVVVELNKEITEKYKENFTNRLRDYAGIEDVAFAASKIGATNENLGGAAEFN
;
A
#
# COMPACT_ATOMS: atom_id res chain seq x y z
N MET A 1 -26.55 30.02 2.55
CA MET A 1 -26.37 29.30 1.27
C MET A 1 -24.98 29.46 0.67
N ALA A 2 -24.50 30.69 0.45
CA ALA A 2 -23.21 30.95 -0.19
C ALA A 2 -21.98 30.46 0.61
N ALA A 3 -21.92 30.75 1.90
CA ALA A 3 -20.85 30.26 2.78
C ALA A 3 -20.85 28.74 2.90
N THR A 4 -22.03 28.13 2.95
CA THR A 4 -22.20 26.68 3.02
C THR A 4 -21.60 25.98 1.79
N LEU A 5 -21.87 26.50 0.59
CA LEU A 5 -21.34 25.94 -0.66
C LEU A 5 -19.81 25.99 -0.70
N ASN A 6 -19.22 27.10 -0.21
CA ASN A 6 -17.77 27.24 -0.12
C ASN A 6 -17.15 26.25 0.87
N ILE A 7 -17.76 26.11 2.04
CA ILE A 7 -17.28 25.16 3.06
C ILE A 7 -17.36 23.74 2.47
N CYS A 8 -18.47 23.33 1.84
CA CYS A 8 -18.59 22.01 1.22
C CYS A 8 -17.52 21.76 0.16
N GLY A 9 -17.24 22.73 -0.69
CA GLY A 9 -16.19 22.61 -1.72
C GLY A 9 -14.78 22.41 -1.11
N LEU A 10 -14.44 23.16 -0.06
CA LEU A 10 -13.17 23.02 0.63
C LEU A 10 -13.11 21.69 1.42
N VAL A 11 -14.19 21.27 2.07
CA VAL A 11 -14.26 19.98 2.78
C VAL A 11 -13.96 18.83 1.85
N ILE A 12 -14.62 18.77 0.70
CA ILE A 12 -14.41 17.71 -0.30
C ILE A 12 -12.94 17.73 -0.78
N ALA A 13 -12.40 18.92 -1.07
CA ALA A 13 -11.04 19.05 -1.56
C ALA A 13 -9.99 18.61 -0.52
N PHE A 14 -10.14 19.01 0.75
CA PHE A 14 -9.24 18.59 1.81
C PHE A 14 -9.37 17.10 2.11
N THR A 15 -10.58 16.54 2.15
CA THR A 15 -10.81 15.10 2.36
C THR A 15 -10.11 14.27 1.28
N LEU A 16 -10.25 14.69 0.01
CA LEU A 16 -9.59 14.01 -1.10
C LEU A 16 -8.07 14.15 -1.01
N PHE A 17 -7.56 15.35 -0.72
CA PHE A 17 -6.14 15.61 -0.59
C PHE A 17 -5.52 14.76 0.52
N ASP A 18 -6.11 14.77 1.72
CA ASP A 18 -5.61 14.00 2.85
C ASP A 18 -5.68 12.48 2.60
N SER A 19 -6.75 11.98 1.96
CA SER A 19 -6.85 10.56 1.58
C SER A 19 -5.73 10.14 0.63
N VAL A 20 -5.42 10.96 -0.38
CA VAL A 20 -4.31 10.70 -1.31
C VAL A 20 -2.96 10.88 -0.62
N ALA A 21 -2.83 11.85 0.29
CA ALA A 21 -1.60 12.09 1.03
C ALA A 21 -1.27 10.94 1.99
N ILE A 22 -2.26 10.37 2.69
CA ILE A 22 -2.10 9.18 3.55
C ILE A 22 -1.59 8.00 2.72
N ARG A 23 -2.22 7.73 1.58
CA ARG A 23 -1.79 6.65 0.68
C ARG A 23 -0.38 6.89 0.14
N THR A 24 -0.09 8.11 -0.32
CA THR A 24 1.23 8.48 -0.84
C THR A 24 2.31 8.34 0.22
N GLU A 25 2.02 8.75 1.47
CA GLU A 25 2.94 8.60 2.59
C GLU A 25 3.18 7.12 2.92
N SER A 26 2.14 6.30 2.92
CA SER A 26 2.25 4.85 3.12
C SER A 26 3.16 4.21 2.06
N GLU A 27 2.98 4.56 0.78
CA GLU A 27 3.81 4.05 -0.31
C GLU A 27 5.27 4.57 -0.27
N ARG A 28 5.49 5.84 0.10
CA ARG A 28 6.83 6.45 0.20
C ARG A 28 7.62 6.00 1.43
N THR A 29 6.91 5.51 2.44
CA THR A 29 7.50 4.97 3.67
C THR A 29 7.48 3.44 3.71
N PHE A 30 7.33 2.80 2.55
CA PHE A 30 7.33 1.35 2.44
C PHE A 30 8.63 0.77 2.98
N ASP A 31 8.53 -0.26 3.82
CA ASP A 31 9.62 -0.91 4.55
C ASP A 31 10.44 -0.02 5.53
N LYS A 32 10.18 1.28 5.62
CA LYS A 32 10.88 2.18 6.55
C LYS A 32 10.47 2.01 8.02
N ILE A 33 9.60 1.07 8.32
CA ILE A 33 9.24 0.70 9.69
C ILE A 33 10.37 -0.06 10.39
N HIS A 34 11.23 -0.73 9.61
CA HIS A 34 12.35 -1.48 10.14
C HIS A 34 13.50 -0.52 10.48
N SER A 35 13.99 -0.59 11.71
CA SER A 35 15.03 0.31 12.24
C SER A 35 16.35 0.25 11.44
N LYS A 36 16.63 -0.89 10.83
CA LYS A 36 17.82 -1.16 10.02
C LYS A 36 17.56 -1.10 8.51
N ALA A 37 16.41 -0.57 8.06
CA ALA A 37 15.98 -0.63 6.65
C ALA A 37 17.04 -0.13 5.65
N GLU A 38 17.81 0.90 5.99
CA GLU A 38 18.87 1.45 5.15
C GLU A 38 20.09 0.52 5.01
N ALA A 39 20.28 -0.42 5.94
CA ALA A 39 21.36 -1.41 5.93
C ALA A 39 20.91 -2.81 5.47
N ILE A 40 19.63 -3.02 5.25
CA ILE A 40 19.07 -4.28 4.74
C ILE A 40 19.07 -4.27 3.22
N TYR A 41 19.61 -5.32 2.63
CA TYR A 41 19.67 -5.50 1.18
C TYR A 41 19.11 -6.86 0.78
N ARG A 42 18.39 -6.88 -0.35
CA ARG A 42 17.99 -8.13 -1.01
C ARG A 42 19.01 -8.50 -2.06
N LEU A 43 19.36 -9.78 -2.11
CA LEU A 43 20.16 -10.35 -3.19
C LEU A 43 19.29 -10.57 -4.43
N ASP A 44 19.63 -9.94 -5.51
CA ASP A 44 19.01 -10.14 -6.82
C ASP A 44 20.01 -10.78 -7.79
N CYS A 45 19.51 -11.60 -8.71
CA CYS A 45 20.25 -12.11 -9.83
C CYS A 45 19.97 -11.28 -11.09
N VAL A 46 21.03 -10.94 -11.82
CA VAL A 46 20.98 -10.09 -13.00
C VAL A 46 21.69 -10.77 -14.16
N THR A 47 21.11 -10.72 -15.34
CA THR A 47 21.74 -11.06 -16.62
C THR A 47 21.68 -9.86 -17.56
N SER A 48 22.27 -9.97 -18.74
CA SER A 48 22.16 -8.92 -19.79
C SER A 48 20.72 -8.61 -20.22
N LYS A 49 19.76 -9.51 -19.96
CA LYS A 49 18.38 -9.43 -20.47
C LYS A 49 17.31 -9.27 -19.38
N SER A 50 17.60 -9.70 -18.15
CA SER A 50 16.59 -9.78 -17.08
C SER A 50 17.21 -9.68 -15.69
N GLN A 51 16.38 -9.27 -14.73
CA GLN A 51 16.68 -9.24 -13.32
C GLN A 51 15.54 -9.93 -12.56
N TRP A 52 15.89 -10.74 -11.56
CA TRP A 52 14.91 -11.41 -10.71
C TRP A 52 15.42 -11.54 -9.26
N PRO A 53 14.52 -11.54 -8.28
CA PRO A 53 14.86 -11.49 -6.86
C PRO A 53 15.05 -12.88 -6.24
N THR A 54 14.61 -13.93 -6.94
CA THR A 54 14.66 -15.29 -6.40
C THR A 54 16.01 -15.94 -6.59
N GLN A 55 16.37 -16.76 -5.63
CA GLN A 55 17.64 -17.46 -5.55
C GLN A 55 17.44 -18.97 -5.42
N ILE A 56 18.50 -19.71 -5.73
CA ILE A 56 18.66 -21.12 -5.38
C ILE A 56 19.20 -21.15 -3.94
N LEU A 57 18.70 -22.06 -3.10
CA LEU A 57 19.06 -22.09 -1.68
C LEU A 57 20.58 -22.20 -1.42
N PRO A 58 21.34 -23.18 -2.01
CA PRO A 58 22.79 -23.26 -1.83
C PRO A 58 23.53 -22.01 -2.32
N PHE A 59 23.05 -21.36 -3.39
CA PHE A 59 23.63 -20.12 -3.89
C PHE A 59 23.44 -18.96 -2.91
N ALA A 60 22.23 -18.82 -2.36
CA ALA A 60 21.92 -17.81 -1.36
C ALA A 60 22.77 -18.00 -0.09
N GLN A 61 22.96 -19.23 0.37
CA GLN A 61 23.81 -19.56 1.51
C GLN A 61 25.29 -19.25 1.25
N ALA A 62 25.79 -19.57 0.04
CA ALA A 62 27.15 -19.25 -0.36
C ALA A 62 27.39 -17.74 -0.39
N PHE A 63 26.42 -16.96 -0.88
CA PHE A 63 26.50 -15.51 -0.87
C PHE A 63 26.46 -14.94 0.56
N ALA A 64 25.55 -15.42 1.39
CA ALA A 64 25.42 -14.99 2.78
C ALA A 64 26.71 -15.16 3.60
N SER A 65 27.49 -16.17 3.27
CA SER A 65 28.78 -16.48 3.94
C SER A 65 30.00 -15.88 3.26
N SER A 66 29.83 -15.07 2.19
CA SER A 66 30.94 -14.68 1.32
C SER A 66 31.75 -13.49 1.80
N SER A 67 31.25 -12.71 2.75
CA SER A 67 31.92 -11.47 3.19
C SER A 67 31.74 -11.23 4.69
N PRO A 68 32.79 -10.76 5.39
CA PRO A 68 32.66 -10.35 6.79
C PRO A 68 31.82 -9.10 7.00
N HIS A 69 31.54 -8.34 5.93
CA HIS A 69 30.64 -7.16 5.96
C HIS A 69 29.16 -7.53 5.98
N ILE A 70 28.82 -8.80 5.83
CA ILE A 70 27.47 -9.32 6.02
C ILE A 70 27.35 -9.74 7.49
N LEU A 71 26.66 -8.90 8.29
CA LEU A 71 26.50 -9.15 9.72
C LEU A 71 25.53 -10.28 9.98
N GLU A 72 24.45 -10.33 9.20
CA GLU A 72 23.35 -11.27 9.34
C GLU A 72 22.71 -11.54 7.99
N SER A 73 22.11 -12.72 7.84
CA SER A 73 21.38 -13.08 6.62
C SER A 73 20.10 -13.84 6.94
N THR A 74 19.10 -13.68 6.08
CA THR A 74 17.91 -14.54 6.12
C THR A 74 17.51 -14.96 4.73
N ILE A 75 17.11 -16.22 4.63
CA ILE A 75 16.59 -16.82 3.41
C ILE A 75 15.13 -17.17 3.68
N ILE A 76 14.25 -16.72 2.80
CA ILE A 76 12.80 -16.83 2.95
C ILE A 76 12.26 -17.60 1.74
N ASN A 77 11.43 -18.59 2.01
CA ASN A 77 10.60 -19.21 0.99
C ASN A 77 9.15 -18.74 1.11
N PRO A 78 8.71 -17.81 0.26
CA PRO A 78 7.35 -17.29 0.27
C PRO A 78 6.32 -18.21 -0.41
N TYR A 79 6.76 -19.31 -1.01
CA TYR A 79 5.92 -20.19 -1.85
C TYR A 79 5.17 -21.29 -1.12
N VAL A 80 5.33 -21.41 0.19
CA VAL A 80 4.55 -22.41 0.94
C VAL A 80 3.05 -22.19 0.75
N GLY A 81 2.66 -20.90 0.63
CA GLY A 81 1.27 -20.55 0.39
C GLY A 81 0.40 -20.71 1.61
N GLU A 82 -0.87 -21.03 1.38
CA GLU A 82 -1.85 -21.22 2.44
C GLU A 82 -1.96 -22.72 2.80
N VAL A 83 -1.84 -23.04 4.09
CA VAL A 83 -1.91 -24.40 4.63
C VAL A 83 -3.17 -24.54 5.47
N TYR A 84 -3.84 -25.68 5.35
CA TYR A 84 -4.97 -26.06 6.21
C TYR A 84 -4.48 -26.61 7.52
N PHE A 85 -4.85 -25.97 8.61
CA PHE A 85 -4.60 -26.41 9.97
C PHE A 85 -5.88 -26.82 10.66
N THR A 86 -5.85 -27.98 11.32
CA THR A 86 -6.91 -28.43 12.19
C THR A 86 -6.51 -28.21 13.64
N ILE A 87 -7.37 -27.57 14.40
CA ILE A 87 -7.16 -27.24 15.81
C ILE A 87 -8.31 -27.82 16.63
N ARG A 88 -7.96 -28.56 17.69
CA ARG A 88 -8.94 -29.05 18.64
C ARG A 88 -9.26 -27.96 19.67
N ARG A 89 -10.51 -27.49 19.65
CA ARG A 89 -11.04 -26.56 20.65
C ARG A 89 -12.33 -27.14 21.22
N ASP A 90 -12.37 -27.38 22.53
CA ASP A 90 -13.57 -27.89 23.24
C ASP A 90 -14.21 -29.14 22.59
N GLU A 91 -13.41 -30.14 22.25
CA GLU A 91 -13.79 -31.35 21.52
C GLU A 91 -14.26 -31.17 20.07
N ILE A 92 -14.30 -29.92 19.57
CA ILE A 92 -14.64 -29.61 18.17
C ILE A 92 -13.35 -29.38 17.38
N LEU A 93 -13.22 -30.08 16.25
CA LEU A 93 -12.18 -29.83 15.28
C LEU A 93 -12.60 -28.66 14.40
N LYS A 94 -11.80 -27.59 14.38
CA LYS A 94 -11.99 -26.44 13.48
C LYS A 94 -10.82 -26.36 12.53
N GLY A 95 -11.13 -26.22 11.24
CA GLY A 95 -10.15 -25.99 10.18
C GLY A 95 -9.92 -24.50 9.95
N TYR A 96 -8.67 -24.12 9.75
CA TYR A 96 -8.24 -22.78 9.37
C TYR A 96 -7.27 -22.89 8.20
N LYS A 97 -7.47 -22.05 7.18
CA LYS A 97 -6.55 -21.92 6.06
C LYS A 97 -5.75 -20.65 6.28
N GLU A 98 -4.45 -20.77 6.52
CA GLU A 98 -3.59 -19.67 6.90
C GLU A 98 -2.29 -19.68 6.11
N PRO A 99 -1.74 -18.48 5.77
CA PRO A 99 -0.48 -18.37 5.03
C PRO A 99 0.71 -18.81 5.90
N VAL A 100 1.60 -19.59 5.30
CA VAL A 100 2.84 -20.06 5.93
C VAL A 100 4.04 -19.60 5.10
N ILE A 101 5.07 -19.13 5.78
CA ILE A 101 6.36 -18.75 5.21
C ILE A 101 7.44 -19.51 5.96
N THR A 102 8.30 -20.21 5.23
CA THR A 102 9.49 -20.81 5.84
C THR A 102 10.70 -19.88 5.67
N CYS A 103 11.50 -19.74 6.72
CA CYS A 103 12.64 -18.84 6.73
C CYS A 103 13.78 -19.35 7.63
N THR A 104 14.96 -18.80 7.44
CA THR A 104 16.04 -19.00 8.40
C THR A 104 15.85 -18.10 9.63
N PRO A 105 16.34 -18.49 10.83
CA PRO A 105 16.14 -17.74 12.08
C PRO A 105 16.61 -16.28 12.03
N GLY A 106 17.62 -15.96 11.22
CA GLY A 106 18.12 -14.57 11.04
C GLY A 106 17.05 -13.53 10.65
N ILE A 107 15.85 -13.97 10.26
CA ILE A 107 14.76 -13.05 9.91
C ILE A 107 14.41 -12.11 11.07
N VAL A 108 14.40 -12.58 12.30
CA VAL A 108 14.05 -11.78 13.48
C VAL A 108 15.16 -10.84 13.92
N SER A 109 16.42 -11.10 13.49
CA SER A 109 17.56 -10.24 13.73
C SER A 109 17.66 -9.09 12.70
N ILE A 110 17.17 -9.34 11.47
CA ILE A 110 17.22 -8.39 10.36
C ILE A 110 15.98 -7.48 10.39
N PHE A 111 14.79 -8.06 10.54
CA PHE A 111 13.52 -7.34 10.55
C PHE A 111 12.99 -7.14 11.97
N ASP A 112 12.31 -6.02 12.20
CA ASP A 112 11.80 -5.67 13.52
C ASP A 112 10.48 -6.40 13.83
N PHE A 113 10.58 -7.64 14.31
CA PHE A 113 9.45 -8.35 14.89
C PHE A 113 9.18 -7.84 16.30
N GLN A 114 8.01 -7.25 16.53
CA GLN A 114 7.59 -6.83 17.87
C GLN A 114 6.92 -8.00 18.58
N LEU A 115 7.61 -8.58 19.58
CA LEU A 115 7.08 -9.70 20.36
C LEU A 115 5.90 -9.27 21.23
N VAL A 116 4.80 -10.02 21.18
CA VAL A 116 3.62 -9.87 22.05
C VAL A 116 3.64 -10.92 23.15
N GLU A 117 3.93 -12.18 22.81
CA GLU A 117 3.94 -13.32 23.73
C GLU A 117 4.97 -14.37 23.28
N GLY A 118 5.60 -15.09 24.22
CA GLY A 118 6.56 -16.17 23.92
C GLY A 118 7.99 -15.67 23.65
N SER A 119 8.70 -16.29 22.67
CA SER A 119 10.06 -15.91 22.27
C SER A 119 10.21 -15.90 20.75
N LEU A 120 11.00 -14.94 20.23
CA LEU A 120 11.39 -14.90 18.81
C LEU A 120 12.42 -15.99 18.46
N ASP A 121 13.23 -16.44 19.41
CA ASP A 121 14.22 -17.51 19.22
C ASP A 121 13.58 -18.87 18.96
N CYS A 122 12.26 -18.96 19.03
CA CYS A 122 11.54 -20.20 18.73
C CYS A 122 11.75 -20.68 17.28
N LEU A 123 12.17 -19.81 16.35
CA LEU A 123 12.48 -20.19 14.98
C LEU A 123 13.77 -21.03 14.84
N ASP A 124 14.60 -21.10 15.87
CA ASP A 124 15.74 -22.03 15.92
C ASP A 124 15.28 -23.50 16.03
N ASP A 125 14.07 -23.71 16.54
CA ASP A 125 13.45 -25.02 16.65
C ASP A 125 12.56 -25.28 15.42
N PRO A 126 12.87 -26.31 14.61
CA PRO A 126 12.10 -26.64 13.42
C PRO A 126 10.63 -26.97 13.67
N GLU A 127 10.27 -27.37 14.88
CA GLU A 127 8.91 -27.76 15.24
C GLU A 127 8.07 -26.56 15.71
N LYS A 128 8.69 -25.38 15.87
CA LYS A 128 8.02 -24.17 16.36
C LYS A 128 7.72 -23.17 15.27
N CYS A 129 6.78 -22.27 15.59
CA CYS A 129 6.40 -21.19 14.70
C CYS A 129 6.08 -19.90 15.45
N LEU A 130 6.12 -18.79 14.69
CA LEU A 130 5.63 -17.47 15.10
C LEU A 130 4.30 -17.19 14.43
N LEU A 131 3.31 -16.72 15.21
CA LEU A 131 2.01 -16.28 14.69
C LEU A 131 1.84 -14.77 14.78
N PRO A 132 1.17 -14.12 13.83
CA PRO A 132 0.74 -12.74 14.01
C PRO A 132 -0.40 -12.65 15.05
N GLU A 133 -0.47 -11.56 15.78
CA GLU A 133 -1.45 -11.34 16.86
C GLU A 133 -2.90 -11.50 16.39
N SER A 134 -3.24 -10.96 15.22
CA SER A 134 -4.58 -11.10 14.64
C SER A 134 -4.97 -12.56 14.39
N MET A 135 -4.02 -13.36 13.91
CA MET A 135 -4.24 -14.78 13.66
C MET A 135 -4.34 -15.57 14.97
N ALA A 136 -3.50 -15.27 15.95
CA ALA A 136 -3.58 -15.88 17.28
C ALA A 136 -4.96 -15.63 17.91
N ARG A 137 -5.47 -14.41 17.84
CA ARG A 137 -6.84 -14.07 18.30
C ARG A 137 -7.94 -14.78 17.50
N LYS A 138 -7.80 -14.82 16.16
CA LYS A 138 -8.75 -15.51 15.27
C LYS A 138 -8.90 -16.99 15.63
N ILE A 139 -7.77 -17.65 15.89
CA ILE A 139 -7.71 -19.09 16.11
C ILE A 139 -8.03 -19.46 17.58
N PHE A 140 -7.40 -18.78 18.53
CA PHE A 140 -7.43 -19.15 19.96
C PHE A 140 -8.29 -18.22 20.82
N GLY A 141 -8.79 -17.09 20.25
CA GLY A 141 -9.55 -16.08 20.99
C GLY A 141 -8.66 -15.33 21.99
N GLU A 142 -9.15 -15.16 23.22
CA GLU A 142 -8.43 -14.45 24.29
C GLU A 142 -7.48 -15.38 25.09
N SER A 143 -7.40 -16.67 24.75
CA SER A 143 -6.50 -17.60 25.44
C SER A 143 -5.11 -17.54 24.84
N SER A 144 -4.05 -17.70 25.68
CA SER A 144 -2.66 -17.78 25.18
C SER A 144 -2.53 -18.81 24.07
N ALA A 145 -1.81 -18.42 23.02
CA ALA A 145 -1.50 -19.30 21.90
C ALA A 145 -0.25 -20.16 22.16
N ILE A 146 0.60 -19.76 23.09
CA ILE A 146 1.92 -20.39 23.32
C ILE A 146 1.76 -21.86 23.74
N GLY A 147 2.59 -22.72 23.13
CA GLY A 147 2.60 -24.16 23.39
C GLY A 147 1.42 -24.93 22.76
N LYS A 148 0.50 -24.24 22.07
CA LYS A 148 -0.58 -24.93 21.34
C LYS A 148 -0.10 -25.44 20.00
N GLU A 149 -0.64 -26.58 19.60
CA GLU A 149 -0.29 -27.28 18.38
C GLU A 149 -1.25 -26.93 17.24
N LEU A 150 -0.67 -26.66 16.06
CA LEU A 150 -1.34 -26.51 14.78
C LEU A 150 -1.09 -27.76 13.95
N LEU A 151 -2.11 -28.59 13.76
CA LEU A 151 -2.00 -29.82 12.95
C LEU A 151 -2.27 -29.47 11.50
N ALA A 152 -1.24 -29.57 10.65
CA ALA A 152 -1.40 -29.37 9.23
C ALA A 152 -1.99 -30.64 8.57
N GLU A 153 -2.93 -30.44 7.66
CA GLU A 153 -3.48 -31.54 6.85
C GLU A 153 -2.47 -32.00 5.79
N GLU A 154 -1.55 -31.12 5.39
CA GLU A 154 -0.51 -31.38 4.41
C GLU A 154 0.90 -31.25 5.01
N GLU A 155 1.88 -31.85 4.36
CA GLU A 155 3.28 -31.68 4.75
C GLU A 155 3.76 -30.25 4.48
N ILE A 156 4.22 -29.57 5.52
CA ILE A 156 4.71 -28.20 5.41
C ILE A 156 6.16 -28.22 4.90
N TRP A 157 6.37 -28.22 3.57
CA TRP A 157 7.68 -28.20 2.91
C TRP A 157 8.72 -29.19 3.47
N SER A 158 8.25 -30.28 4.10
CA SER A 158 9.05 -31.38 4.62
C SER A 158 8.21 -32.63 4.59
N LYS A 159 8.79 -33.74 4.16
CA LYS A 159 8.09 -35.04 4.10
C LYS A 159 7.61 -35.56 5.47
N GLU A 160 8.05 -34.96 6.56
CA GLU A 160 7.79 -35.43 7.91
C GLU A 160 7.03 -34.45 8.79
N ARG A 161 6.95 -33.14 8.41
CA ARG A 161 6.37 -32.12 9.28
C ARG A 161 4.87 -31.97 9.03
N LYS A 162 4.07 -32.41 10.01
CA LYS A 162 2.60 -32.28 10.00
C LYS A 162 2.07 -31.42 11.15
N SER A 163 2.91 -30.96 12.06
CA SER A 163 2.48 -30.10 13.15
C SER A 163 3.49 -29.00 13.43
N LEU A 164 2.99 -27.89 13.93
CA LEU A 164 3.79 -26.77 14.42
C LEU A 164 3.31 -26.38 15.82
N VAL A 165 4.24 -26.18 16.74
CA VAL A 165 3.94 -25.67 18.07
C VAL A 165 4.15 -24.15 18.09
N VAL A 166 3.18 -23.40 18.59
CA VAL A 166 3.30 -21.94 18.71
C VAL A 166 4.34 -21.62 19.77
N GLY A 167 5.47 -21.04 19.34
CA GLY A 167 6.56 -20.62 20.21
C GLY A 167 6.56 -19.14 20.53
N GLY A 168 5.94 -18.33 19.67
CA GLY A 168 5.81 -16.89 19.88
C GLY A 168 4.66 -16.27 19.09
N VAL A 169 4.20 -15.12 19.58
CA VAL A 169 3.20 -14.29 18.89
C VAL A 169 3.84 -12.92 18.67
N TYR A 170 3.82 -12.46 17.43
CA TYR A 170 4.32 -11.14 17.07
C TYR A 170 3.17 -10.20 16.69
N LYS A 171 3.39 -8.90 16.90
CA LYS A 171 2.43 -7.86 16.50
C LYS A 171 2.35 -7.77 14.99
N ASP A 172 1.14 -7.65 14.45
CA ASP A 172 0.91 -7.56 13.02
C ASP A 172 1.75 -6.46 12.37
N PHE A 173 2.37 -6.80 11.25
CA PHE A 173 3.02 -5.82 10.40
C PHE A 173 1.97 -4.94 9.71
N PRO A 174 2.26 -3.64 9.52
CA PRO A 174 1.41 -2.78 8.70
C PRO A 174 1.49 -3.19 7.23
N GLU A 175 0.54 -2.73 6.43
CA GLU A 175 0.45 -3.10 5.00
C GLU A 175 1.64 -2.59 4.16
N ASN A 176 2.34 -1.56 4.62
CA ASN A 176 3.46 -0.92 3.91
C ASN A 176 4.82 -1.55 4.22
N THR A 177 4.88 -2.88 4.21
CA THR A 177 6.13 -3.65 4.26
C THR A 177 6.06 -4.86 3.33
N GLN A 178 7.21 -5.38 2.91
CA GLN A 178 7.34 -6.61 2.14
C GLN A 178 6.94 -7.84 2.96
N LEU A 179 7.11 -7.79 4.28
CA LEU A 179 6.74 -8.89 5.14
C LEU A 179 5.21 -9.04 5.20
N ASN A 180 4.75 -10.27 5.16
CA ASN A 180 3.33 -10.61 5.28
C ASN A 180 3.00 -11.08 6.71
N ASN A 181 1.79 -10.82 7.15
CA ASN A 181 1.25 -11.40 8.37
C ASN A 181 0.90 -12.88 8.12
N ALA A 182 1.86 -13.75 8.40
CA ALA A 182 1.82 -15.18 8.12
C ALA A 182 2.38 -15.98 9.30
N ILE A 183 2.22 -17.28 9.27
CA ILE A 183 2.91 -18.18 10.17
C ILE A 183 4.35 -18.32 9.68
N TYR A 184 5.32 -17.87 10.48
CA TYR A 184 6.73 -18.06 10.18
C TYR A 184 7.24 -19.31 10.87
N THR A 185 7.94 -20.16 10.13
CA THR A 185 8.55 -21.40 10.65
C THR A 185 9.90 -21.66 10.01
N SER A 186 10.70 -22.49 10.63
CA SER A 186 12.07 -22.76 10.20
C SER A 186 12.16 -23.44 8.83
N LEU A 187 13.14 -23.01 8.03
CA LEU A 187 13.52 -23.60 6.74
C LEU A 187 14.39 -24.86 6.87
N SER A 188 14.89 -25.18 8.07
CA SER A 188 15.96 -26.15 8.32
C SER A 188 15.66 -27.61 7.92
N SER A 189 14.42 -27.94 7.60
CA SER A 189 14.00 -29.31 7.23
C SER A 189 13.42 -29.42 5.83
N THR A 190 13.78 -28.51 4.92
CA THR A 190 13.25 -28.55 3.55
C THR A 190 14.01 -29.54 2.68
N TYR A 191 13.30 -30.20 1.76
CA TYR A 191 13.90 -31.13 0.80
C TYR A 191 14.73 -30.45 -0.30
N CYS A 192 14.72 -29.12 -0.35
CA CYS A 192 15.44 -28.31 -1.36
C CYS A 192 16.83 -27.85 -0.90
N MET A 193 17.39 -28.35 0.23
CA MET A 193 18.66 -27.88 0.78
C MET A 193 19.82 -27.98 -0.19
N ASP A 194 19.89 -29.07 -1.00
CA ASP A 194 20.95 -29.33 -1.97
C ASP A 194 20.48 -29.19 -3.42
N ASP A 195 19.28 -28.60 -3.64
CA ASP A 195 18.70 -28.44 -4.97
C ASP A 195 19.22 -27.16 -5.65
N TRP A 196 19.95 -27.33 -6.76
CA TRP A 196 20.52 -26.25 -7.57
C TRP A 196 19.60 -25.78 -8.70
N ASP A 197 18.40 -26.36 -8.81
CA ASP A 197 17.43 -26.04 -9.88
C ASP A 197 16.25 -25.20 -9.41
N ASN A 198 16.06 -25.05 -8.11
CA ASN A 198 14.86 -24.48 -7.51
C ASN A 198 15.02 -22.99 -7.15
N TRP A 199 14.52 -22.11 -8.02
CA TRP A 199 14.61 -20.65 -7.92
C TRP A 199 13.42 -20.05 -7.17
N ILE A 200 13.28 -20.33 -5.88
CA ILE A 200 12.12 -19.90 -5.11
C ILE A 200 12.45 -19.06 -3.87
N PHE A 201 13.71 -18.94 -3.51
CA PHE A 201 14.10 -18.31 -2.25
C PHE A 201 14.44 -16.84 -2.42
N LEU A 202 14.03 -16.03 -1.46
CA LEU A 202 14.47 -14.64 -1.30
C LEU A 202 15.59 -14.60 -0.27
N CYS A 203 16.66 -13.92 -0.56
CA CYS A 203 17.79 -13.75 0.36
C CYS A 203 17.93 -12.27 0.74
N TYR A 204 17.88 -11.98 2.03
CA TYR A 204 18.15 -10.66 2.58
C TYR A 204 19.40 -10.72 3.46
N VAL A 205 20.20 -9.67 3.38
CA VAL A 205 21.43 -9.52 4.16
C VAL A 205 21.45 -8.17 4.86
N LEU A 206 21.99 -8.15 6.07
CA LEU A 206 22.25 -6.95 6.83
C LEU A 206 23.73 -6.60 6.69
N LEU A 207 24.03 -5.43 6.16
CA LEU A 207 25.42 -4.97 6.00
C LEU A 207 25.83 -4.08 7.18
N ASP A 208 27.11 -4.17 7.60
CA ASP A 208 27.71 -3.23 8.54
C ASP A 208 27.95 -1.85 7.92
N ASP A 209 28.31 -1.83 6.63
CA ASP A 209 28.55 -0.61 5.85
C ASP A 209 27.85 -0.71 4.48
N PRO A 210 26.76 0.05 4.25
CA PRO A 210 26.06 0.12 2.97
C PRO A 210 26.94 0.48 1.77
N SER A 211 28.05 1.17 1.97
CA SER A 211 28.98 1.55 0.89
C SER A 211 29.71 0.36 0.27
N GLN A 212 29.81 -0.76 0.97
CA GLN A 212 30.52 -1.97 0.55
C GLN A 212 29.70 -2.88 -0.38
N LYS A 213 28.40 -2.59 -0.62
CA LYS A 213 27.49 -3.46 -1.38
C LYS A 213 28.05 -3.90 -2.75
N ASP A 214 28.62 -2.96 -3.50
CA ASP A 214 29.12 -3.23 -4.85
C ASP A 214 30.45 -4.02 -4.81
N LEU A 215 31.27 -3.79 -3.77
CA LEU A 215 32.50 -4.53 -3.53
C LEU A 215 32.18 -5.99 -3.17
N ILE A 216 31.23 -6.23 -2.27
CA ILE A 216 30.78 -7.58 -1.89
C ILE A 216 30.32 -8.35 -3.13
N CYS A 217 29.43 -7.74 -3.93
CA CYS A 217 28.95 -8.36 -5.17
C CYS A 217 30.10 -8.66 -6.14
N SER A 218 31.03 -7.72 -6.35
CA SER A 218 32.12 -7.91 -7.29
C SER A 218 33.10 -9.01 -6.84
N GLN A 219 33.43 -9.06 -5.55
CA GLN A 219 34.26 -10.12 -4.99
C GLN A 219 33.60 -11.49 -5.09
N PHE A 220 32.32 -11.58 -4.75
CA PHE A 220 31.58 -12.83 -4.92
C PHE A 220 31.49 -13.28 -6.38
N ASN A 221 31.18 -12.37 -7.30
CA ASN A 221 31.11 -12.68 -8.73
C ASN A 221 32.46 -13.15 -9.31
N GLN A 222 33.60 -12.74 -8.73
CA GLN A 222 34.92 -13.22 -9.13
C GLN A 222 35.28 -14.57 -8.51
N ALA A 223 34.86 -14.82 -7.27
CA ALA A 223 35.24 -15.99 -6.49
C ALA A 223 34.34 -17.21 -6.74
N PHE A 224 33.04 -16.98 -7.00
CA PHE A 224 32.08 -18.06 -7.14
C PHE A 224 32.21 -18.77 -8.49
N PRO A 225 32.20 -20.11 -8.53
CA PRO A 225 32.42 -20.89 -9.75
C PRO A 225 31.18 -21.01 -10.64
N PHE A 226 30.64 -19.92 -11.14
CA PHE A 226 29.41 -19.87 -11.95
C PHE A 226 29.40 -20.86 -13.12
N LYS A 227 30.56 -21.10 -13.73
CA LYS A 227 30.70 -21.99 -14.90
C LYS A 227 30.39 -23.47 -14.59
N GLN A 228 30.41 -23.84 -13.32
CA GLN A 228 30.10 -25.22 -12.90
C GLN A 228 28.60 -25.50 -12.91
N TYR A 229 27.77 -24.44 -12.87
CA TYR A 229 26.32 -24.54 -12.78
C TYR A 229 25.70 -23.96 -14.05
N GLU A 230 25.07 -24.82 -14.84
CA GLU A 230 24.52 -24.46 -16.16
C GLU A 230 23.59 -23.24 -16.12
N ARG A 231 22.73 -23.16 -15.10
CA ARG A 231 21.75 -22.07 -14.93
C ARG A 231 22.32 -20.77 -14.36
N LEU A 232 23.58 -20.76 -13.90
CA LEU A 232 24.24 -19.61 -13.29
C LEU A 232 25.31 -18.96 -14.19
N GLN A 233 25.60 -19.50 -15.37
CA GLN A 233 26.77 -19.12 -16.19
C GLN A 233 26.80 -17.63 -16.57
N GLU A 234 25.65 -17.02 -16.81
CA GLU A 234 25.52 -15.59 -17.18
C GLU A 234 25.02 -14.70 -16.02
N VAL A 235 24.85 -15.28 -14.83
CA VAL A 235 24.29 -14.57 -13.68
C VAL A 235 25.34 -13.72 -13.00
N GLN A 236 24.98 -12.52 -12.62
CA GLN A 236 25.71 -11.65 -11.72
C GLN A 236 24.84 -11.32 -10.51
N THR A 237 25.45 -11.12 -9.37
CA THR A 237 24.77 -10.73 -8.14
C THR A 237 24.65 -9.22 -8.06
N ARG A 238 23.54 -8.76 -7.51
CA ARG A 238 23.28 -7.35 -7.19
C ARG A 238 22.60 -7.25 -5.83
N LEU A 239 23.02 -6.32 -5.01
CA LEU A 239 22.36 -5.99 -3.75
C LEU A 239 21.46 -4.76 -3.95
N VAL A 240 20.18 -4.91 -3.62
CA VAL A 240 19.16 -3.87 -3.71
C VAL A 240 18.69 -3.49 -2.31
N ASN A 241 18.74 -2.20 -1.97
CA ASN A 241 18.29 -1.75 -0.67
C ASN A 241 16.79 -2.02 -0.46
N LEU A 242 16.40 -2.43 0.73
CA LEU A 242 15.03 -2.76 1.09
C LEU A 242 14.04 -1.64 0.75
N CYS A 243 14.42 -0.38 1.00
CA CYS A 243 13.58 0.79 0.74
C CYS A 243 13.34 1.08 -0.75
N ASP A 244 14.18 0.52 -1.64
CA ASP A 244 14.06 0.74 -3.09
C ASP A 244 13.24 -0.35 -3.79
N ILE A 245 13.07 -1.51 -3.15
CA ILE A 245 12.41 -2.69 -3.75
C ILE A 245 10.98 -2.37 -4.22
N TYR A 246 10.22 -1.66 -3.41
CA TYR A 246 8.81 -1.37 -3.69
C TYR A 246 8.57 -0.67 -5.03
N TYR A 247 9.48 0.22 -5.43
CA TYR A 247 9.37 0.98 -6.68
C TYR A 247 10.20 0.41 -7.84
N MET A 248 10.76 -0.79 -7.68
CA MET A 248 11.44 -1.47 -8.79
C MET A 248 10.44 -2.10 -9.74
N ASN A 249 10.29 -1.51 -10.94
CA ASN A 249 9.36 -1.99 -11.96
C ASN A 249 10.03 -2.86 -13.03
N ASP A 250 11.36 -2.97 -13.03
CA ASP A 250 12.14 -3.62 -14.10
C ASP A 250 12.36 -5.13 -13.87
N MET A 251 11.69 -5.67 -12.85
CA MET A 251 11.82 -7.08 -12.51
C MET A 251 10.78 -7.94 -13.22
N ASN A 252 11.18 -9.13 -13.63
CA ASN A 252 10.20 -10.17 -13.96
C ASN A 252 9.27 -10.31 -12.76
N SER A 253 7.98 -10.06 -12.97
CA SER A 253 6.97 -9.97 -11.92
C SER A 253 6.93 -11.24 -11.08
N VAL A 254 7.39 -11.11 -9.85
CA VAL A 254 7.30 -12.17 -8.84
C VAL A 254 6.12 -11.83 -7.95
N THR A 255 5.11 -12.64 -7.99
CA THR A 255 3.77 -12.33 -7.51
C THR A 255 3.66 -12.04 -6.00
N TYR A 256 4.62 -12.47 -5.19
CA TYR A 256 4.62 -12.27 -3.73
C TYR A 256 5.46 -11.07 -3.29
N ILE A 257 6.06 -10.32 -4.20
CA ILE A 257 6.74 -9.07 -3.88
C ILE A 257 5.76 -7.93 -4.11
N LYS A 258 5.46 -7.20 -3.04
CA LYS A 258 4.63 -6.01 -3.12
C LYS A 258 5.39 -4.94 -3.90
N SER A 259 4.77 -4.42 -4.94
CA SER A 259 5.36 -3.38 -5.81
C SER A 259 4.39 -2.24 -6.02
N GLY A 260 4.93 -1.04 -6.17
CA GLY A 260 4.21 0.19 -6.46
C GLY A 260 4.78 0.90 -7.67
N ASN A 261 4.03 1.85 -8.19
CA ASN A 261 4.47 2.68 -9.31
C ASN A 261 4.68 4.13 -8.85
N LYS A 262 5.94 4.51 -8.64
CA LYS A 262 6.31 5.86 -8.18
C LYS A 262 5.70 6.97 -9.04
N ARG A 263 5.70 6.79 -10.36
CA ARG A 263 5.13 7.78 -11.28
C ARG A 263 3.62 7.93 -11.08
N GLN A 264 2.92 6.83 -10.86
CA GLN A 264 1.48 6.85 -10.60
C GLN A 264 1.17 7.53 -9.25
N THR A 265 1.95 7.23 -8.21
CA THR A 265 1.83 7.85 -6.88
C THR A 265 2.03 9.36 -6.95
N ASP A 266 3.10 9.83 -7.66
CA ASP A 266 3.40 11.24 -7.82
C ASP A 266 2.33 11.96 -8.66
N LEU A 267 1.77 11.32 -9.69
CA LEU A 267 0.66 11.85 -10.49
C LEU A 267 -0.62 12.01 -9.65
N LEU A 268 -0.98 11.01 -8.85
CA LEU A 268 -2.15 11.09 -7.97
C LEU A 268 -2.00 12.20 -6.93
N PHE A 269 -0.82 12.32 -6.32
CA PHE A 269 -0.53 13.39 -5.37
C PHE A 269 -0.62 14.77 -6.03
N SER A 270 -0.06 14.94 -7.22
CA SER A 270 -0.13 16.19 -7.99
C SER A 270 -1.57 16.54 -8.36
N ALA A 271 -2.38 15.55 -8.75
CA ALA A 271 -3.79 15.75 -9.06
C ALA A 271 -4.60 16.19 -7.82
N SER A 272 -4.33 15.60 -6.65
CA SER A 272 -4.99 16.02 -5.40
C SER A 272 -4.67 17.45 -5.02
N PHE A 273 -3.42 17.89 -5.22
CA PHE A 273 -3.02 19.29 -5.05
C PHE A 273 -3.77 20.24 -6.00
N LEU A 274 -3.94 19.86 -7.27
CA LEU A 274 -4.73 20.64 -8.23
C LEU A 274 -6.19 20.78 -7.80
N VAL A 275 -6.79 19.75 -7.20
CA VAL A 275 -8.16 19.83 -6.68
C VAL A 275 -8.28 20.86 -5.56
N VAL A 276 -7.31 20.89 -4.62
CA VAL A 276 -7.27 21.93 -3.57
C VAL A 276 -7.12 23.32 -4.18
N LEU A 277 -6.23 23.47 -5.17
CA LEU A 277 -6.04 24.75 -5.87
C LEU A 277 -7.34 25.23 -6.52
N ILE A 278 -8.07 24.36 -7.19
CA ILE A 278 -9.41 24.68 -7.78
C ILE A 278 -10.38 25.11 -6.68
N ALA A 279 -10.43 24.41 -5.55
CA ALA A 279 -11.30 24.74 -4.43
C ALA A 279 -10.98 26.13 -3.86
N VAL A 280 -9.71 26.48 -3.72
CA VAL A 280 -9.24 27.81 -3.30
C VAL A 280 -9.65 28.89 -4.31
N ILE A 281 -9.46 28.66 -5.61
CA ILE A 281 -9.87 29.56 -6.68
C ILE A 281 -11.40 29.75 -6.64
N ASN A 282 -12.17 28.68 -6.44
CA ASN A 282 -13.61 28.75 -6.33
C ASN A 282 -14.03 29.59 -5.11
N PHE A 283 -13.37 29.39 -3.97
CA PHE A 283 -13.58 30.20 -2.76
C PHE A 283 -13.31 31.69 -3.02
N ILE A 284 -12.20 32.03 -3.70
CA ILE A 284 -11.88 33.42 -4.10
C ILE A 284 -13.00 33.98 -5.00
N ASN A 285 -13.37 33.27 -6.05
CA ASN A 285 -14.39 33.71 -7.00
C ASN A 285 -15.73 33.98 -6.31
N PHE A 286 -16.11 33.11 -5.38
CA PHE A 286 -17.33 33.24 -4.63
C PHE A 286 -17.29 34.42 -3.63
N THR A 287 -16.18 34.56 -2.90
CA THR A 287 -15.98 35.69 -1.97
C THR A 287 -16.00 37.01 -2.73
N MET A 288 -15.37 37.08 -3.92
CA MET A 288 -15.42 38.23 -4.80
C MET A 288 -16.83 38.57 -5.30
N ALA A 289 -17.68 37.58 -5.55
CA ALA A 289 -19.07 37.81 -5.93
C ALA A 289 -19.91 38.43 -4.80
N LEU A 290 -19.51 38.24 -3.53
CA LEU A 290 -20.15 38.85 -2.37
C LEU A 290 -19.64 40.24 -2.04
N VAL A 291 -18.49 40.67 -2.60
CA VAL A 291 -17.88 41.99 -2.31
C VAL A 291 -18.85 43.15 -2.57
N PRO A 292 -19.63 43.20 -3.69
CA PRO A 292 -20.55 44.30 -3.91
C PRO A 292 -21.58 44.48 -2.77
N ALA A 293 -22.09 43.39 -2.20
CA ALA A 293 -23.00 43.48 -1.06
C ALA A 293 -22.36 43.98 0.22
N ARG A 294 -21.04 43.74 0.38
CA ARG A 294 -20.25 44.15 1.58
C ARG A 294 -19.66 45.54 1.47
N ILE A 295 -19.50 46.09 0.27
CA ILE A 295 -18.84 47.39 0.03
C ILE A 295 -19.50 48.50 0.83
N LYS A 296 -20.83 48.58 0.88
CA LYS A 296 -21.59 49.61 1.62
C LYS A 296 -21.22 49.58 3.11
N SER A 297 -21.25 48.44 3.75
CA SER A 297 -20.91 48.26 5.16
C SER A 297 -19.44 48.60 5.46
N ILE A 298 -18.51 48.16 4.61
CA ILE A 298 -17.07 48.48 4.73
C ILE A 298 -16.82 49.99 4.63
N ASN A 299 -17.46 50.69 3.69
CA ASN A 299 -17.25 52.14 3.54
C ASN A 299 -17.92 52.96 4.66
N ILE A 300 -19.06 52.55 5.21
CA ILE A 300 -19.66 53.13 6.41
C ILE A 300 -18.67 53.06 7.58
N ARG A 301 -18.07 51.89 7.82
CA ARG A 301 -17.07 51.68 8.88
C ARG A 301 -15.83 52.58 8.68
N LYS A 302 -15.37 52.72 7.43
CA LYS A 302 -14.26 53.66 7.11
C LYS A 302 -14.60 55.11 7.41
N ILE A 303 -15.85 55.54 7.13
CA ILE A 303 -16.31 56.92 7.44
C ILE A 303 -16.39 57.10 8.96
N LEU A 304 -16.75 56.05 9.73
CA LEU A 304 -16.80 56.09 11.17
C LEU A 304 -15.42 56.02 11.85
N GLY A 305 -14.32 55.89 11.06
CA GLY A 305 -12.96 55.93 11.56
C GLY A 305 -12.22 54.61 11.67
N ASP A 306 -12.81 53.49 11.24
CA ASP A 306 -12.13 52.19 11.24
C ASP A 306 -10.91 52.21 10.32
N SER A 307 -9.79 51.71 10.81
CA SER A 307 -8.57 51.62 9.98
C SER A 307 -8.70 50.54 8.90
N VAL A 308 -8.18 50.85 7.70
CA VAL A 308 -8.18 49.90 6.57
C VAL A 308 -7.47 48.59 6.91
N ARG A 309 -6.43 48.65 7.74
CA ARG A 309 -5.67 47.48 8.19
C ARG A 309 -6.55 46.56 9.04
N TRP A 310 -7.33 47.08 9.94
CA TRP A 310 -8.24 46.35 10.81
C TRP A 310 -9.37 45.70 10.01
N LEU A 311 -9.96 46.41 9.06
CA LEU A 311 -11.00 45.88 8.16
C LEU A 311 -10.48 44.74 7.28
N ARG A 312 -9.24 44.86 6.75
CA ARG A 312 -8.58 43.77 6.01
C ARG A 312 -8.35 42.55 6.88
N GLY A 313 -7.83 42.75 8.09
CA GLY A 313 -7.59 41.65 9.04
C GLY A 313 -8.88 40.91 9.40
N PHE A 314 -9.99 41.64 9.58
CA PHE A 314 -11.29 41.02 9.88
C PHE A 314 -11.79 40.16 8.72
N LEU A 315 -11.74 40.65 7.48
CA LEU A 315 -12.15 39.88 6.29
C LEU A 315 -11.23 38.70 6.05
N TRP A 316 -9.96 38.84 6.36
CA TRP A 316 -8.98 37.76 6.26
C TRP A 316 -9.22 36.67 7.30
N LEU A 317 -9.48 37.08 8.55
CA LEU A 317 -9.80 36.15 9.64
C LEU A 317 -11.07 35.32 9.33
N GLU A 318 -12.09 35.97 8.76
CA GLU A 318 -13.31 35.25 8.33
C GLU A 318 -12.99 34.12 7.34
N SER A 319 -12.20 34.40 6.31
CA SER A 319 -11.79 33.41 5.30
C SER A 319 -10.92 32.30 5.90
N PHE A 320 -10.04 32.68 6.80
CA PHE A 320 -9.17 31.79 7.55
C PHE A 320 -9.95 30.81 8.43
N LEU A 321 -10.94 31.31 9.17
CA LEU A 321 -11.83 30.49 10.00
C LEU A 321 -12.67 29.51 9.13
N PHE A 322 -13.14 29.93 7.97
CA PHE A 322 -13.84 29.02 7.05
C PHE A 322 -12.94 27.91 6.55
N ALA A 323 -11.69 28.18 6.21
CA ALA A 323 -10.73 27.15 5.79
C ALA A 323 -10.43 26.16 6.92
N LEU A 324 -10.18 26.65 8.15
CA LEU A 324 -9.96 25.80 9.32
C LEU A 324 -11.17 24.95 9.65
N LEU A 325 -12.39 25.53 9.64
CA LEU A 325 -13.63 24.79 9.87
C LEU A 325 -13.80 23.69 8.82
N SER A 326 -13.54 24.01 7.54
CA SER A 326 -13.59 23.02 6.46
C SER A 326 -12.61 21.88 6.67
N TYR A 327 -11.40 22.20 7.11
CA TYR A 327 -10.39 21.20 7.43
C TYR A 327 -10.78 20.33 8.61
N ALA A 328 -11.32 20.91 9.68
CA ALA A 328 -11.82 20.15 10.84
C ALA A 328 -12.94 19.18 10.46
N ILE A 329 -13.86 19.60 9.59
CA ILE A 329 -14.94 18.73 9.05
C ILE A 329 -14.33 17.62 8.18
N SER A 330 -13.34 17.92 7.36
CA SER A 330 -12.61 16.95 6.54
C SER A 330 -11.99 15.84 7.41
N LEU A 331 -11.31 16.22 8.50
CA LEU A 331 -10.74 15.28 9.45
C LEU A 331 -11.81 14.39 10.10
N LEU A 332 -12.94 14.99 10.47
CA LEU A 332 -14.06 14.22 11.03
C LEU A 332 -14.60 13.19 10.03
N LEU A 333 -14.73 13.56 8.74
CA LEU A 333 -15.16 12.63 7.71
C LEU A 333 -14.17 11.47 7.51
N LEU A 334 -12.87 11.75 7.56
CA LEU A 334 -11.84 10.70 7.46
C LEU A 334 -11.90 9.75 8.66
N LEU A 335 -12.08 10.26 9.88
CA LEU A 335 -12.22 9.42 11.08
C LEU A 335 -13.48 8.54 11.02
N VAL A 336 -14.60 9.07 10.54
CA VAL A 336 -15.82 8.28 10.35
C VAL A 336 -15.61 7.19 9.29
N TYR A 337 -14.94 7.53 8.19
CA TYR A 337 -14.62 6.57 7.13
C TYR A 337 -13.74 5.42 7.65
N GLU A 338 -12.71 5.72 8.41
CA GLU A 338 -11.82 4.73 9.05
C GLU A 338 -12.62 3.80 10.00
N GLY A 339 -13.46 4.37 10.85
CA GLY A 339 -14.30 3.60 11.78
C GLY A 339 -15.33 2.69 11.09
N CYS A 340 -15.82 3.06 9.90
CA CYS A 340 -16.83 2.28 9.17
C CYS A 340 -16.25 1.14 8.32
N ILE A 341 -15.05 1.33 7.77
CA ILE A 341 -14.47 0.39 6.78
C ILE A 341 -13.39 -0.50 7.40
N GLY A 342 -12.88 -0.14 8.61
CA GLY A 342 -11.86 -0.93 9.32
C GLY A 342 -10.52 -1.04 8.55
N GLY A 343 -10.32 -0.18 7.57
CA GLY A 343 -9.07 -0.13 6.81
C GLY A 343 -8.07 0.71 7.58
N GLY A 344 -6.96 0.14 8.02
CA GLY A 344 -5.89 0.74 8.82
C GLY A 344 -5.29 2.06 8.29
N PHE A 345 -6.14 3.03 8.04
CA PHE A 345 -5.82 4.40 7.64
C PHE A 345 -5.31 5.19 8.85
N HIS A 346 -4.14 4.80 9.37
CA HIS A 346 -3.53 5.57 10.46
C HIS A 346 -2.93 6.86 9.90
N MET A 347 -3.62 7.98 10.17
CA MET A 347 -3.10 9.30 9.82
C MET A 347 -1.82 9.57 10.61
N LYS A 348 -0.67 9.52 9.95
CA LYS A 348 0.61 9.90 10.55
C LYS A 348 0.63 11.42 10.82
N GLY A 349 1.28 11.84 11.90
CA GLY A 349 1.37 13.25 12.28
C GLY A 349 1.88 14.16 11.15
N ILE A 350 2.74 13.67 10.27
CA ILE A 350 3.28 14.43 9.13
C ILE A 350 2.18 14.76 8.10
N VAL A 351 1.24 13.86 7.84
CA VAL A 351 0.12 14.10 6.92
C VAL A 351 -0.85 15.12 7.52
N PHE A 352 -1.16 14.98 8.82
CA PHE A 352 -1.96 15.96 9.55
C PHE A 352 -1.36 17.37 9.49
N LEU A 353 -0.05 17.51 9.75
CA LEU A 353 0.64 18.81 9.67
C LEU A 353 0.66 19.35 8.25
N GLY A 354 0.83 18.50 7.24
CA GLY A 354 0.78 18.86 5.83
C GLY A 354 -0.60 19.39 5.42
N GLY A 355 -1.67 18.68 5.77
CA GLY A 355 -3.06 19.11 5.52
C GLY A 355 -3.41 20.41 6.27
N LEU A 356 -3.00 20.53 7.53
CA LEU A 356 -3.17 21.77 8.30
C LEU A 356 -2.45 22.94 7.63
N PHE A 357 -1.20 22.75 7.21
CA PHE A 357 -0.45 23.77 6.48
C PHE A 357 -1.16 24.17 5.17
N MET A 358 -1.68 23.21 4.41
CA MET A 358 -2.47 23.47 3.21
C MET A 358 -3.74 24.27 3.52
N ALA A 359 -4.45 23.96 4.61
CA ALA A 359 -5.64 24.69 5.03
C ALA A 359 -5.30 26.14 5.43
N LEU A 360 -4.20 26.34 6.16
CA LEU A 360 -3.71 27.67 6.51
C LEU A 360 -3.36 28.49 5.24
N CYS A 361 -2.61 27.90 4.31
CA CYS A 361 -2.27 28.54 3.03
C CYS A 361 -3.53 28.86 2.22
N ALA A 362 -4.49 27.95 2.14
CA ALA A 362 -5.76 28.14 1.46
C ALA A 362 -6.55 29.30 2.05
N GLY A 363 -6.69 29.37 3.38
CA GLY A 363 -7.37 30.48 4.08
C GLY A 363 -6.69 31.82 3.86
N LEU A 364 -5.35 31.86 3.91
CA LEU A 364 -4.56 33.05 3.67
C LEU A 364 -4.72 33.55 2.22
N LEU A 365 -4.53 32.69 1.24
CA LEU A 365 -4.63 33.04 -0.20
C LEU A 365 -6.06 33.44 -0.58
N ALA A 366 -7.04 32.66 -0.14
CA ALA A 366 -8.43 32.88 -0.45
C ALA A 366 -8.98 34.19 0.15
N GLY A 367 -8.49 34.60 1.32
CA GLY A 367 -8.88 35.84 1.99
C GLY A 367 -8.14 37.08 1.52
N ALA A 368 -6.86 36.95 1.11
CA ALA A 368 -5.99 38.08 0.82
C ALA A 368 -6.54 38.98 -0.30
N TYR A 369 -6.84 38.39 -1.46
CA TYR A 369 -7.27 39.18 -2.61
C TYR A 369 -8.64 39.87 -2.41
N PRO A 370 -9.71 39.17 -1.94
CA PRO A 370 -11.00 39.82 -1.67
C PRO A 370 -10.91 40.92 -0.61
N ALA A 371 -10.11 40.73 0.44
CA ALA A 371 -9.94 41.71 1.51
C ALA A 371 -9.23 42.99 1.01
N ILE A 372 -8.16 42.85 0.23
CA ILE A 372 -7.46 43.98 -0.38
C ILE A 372 -8.40 44.70 -1.36
N TYR A 373 -9.09 43.96 -2.22
CA TYR A 373 -9.98 44.50 -3.23
C TYR A 373 -11.15 45.28 -2.59
N ALA A 374 -11.90 44.66 -1.65
CA ALA A 374 -13.04 45.29 -0.99
C ALA A 374 -12.69 46.56 -0.24
N THR A 375 -11.47 46.64 0.34
CA THR A 375 -11.01 47.81 1.09
C THR A 375 -10.35 48.89 0.23
N SER A 376 -9.97 48.60 -1.01
CA SER A 376 -9.31 49.58 -1.92
C SER A 376 -10.30 50.49 -2.67
N ILE A 377 -11.60 50.16 -2.64
CA ILE A 377 -12.63 50.93 -3.36
C ILE A 377 -12.82 52.31 -2.73
N PRO A 378 -12.71 53.43 -3.51
CA PRO A 378 -12.89 54.80 -3.01
C PRO A 378 -14.36 55.05 -2.57
N GLN A 379 -14.52 55.79 -1.47
CA GLN A 379 -15.82 56.13 -0.89
C GLN A 379 -16.77 56.83 -1.85
N ARG A 380 -16.26 57.72 -2.72
CA ARG A 380 -17.03 58.50 -3.69
C ARG A 380 -17.76 57.64 -4.70
N ILE A 381 -17.21 56.42 -5.05
CA ILE A 381 -17.85 55.51 -6.00
C ILE A 381 -19.11 54.88 -5.36
N VAL A 382 -19.07 54.65 -4.06
CA VAL A 382 -20.17 54.08 -3.29
C VAL A 382 -21.33 55.06 -3.13
N LEU A 383 -21.00 56.37 -2.96
CA LEU A 383 -21.98 57.44 -2.86
C LEU A 383 -22.78 57.62 -4.17
N ASN A 384 -22.15 57.36 -5.32
CA ASN A 384 -22.79 57.48 -6.65
C ASN A 384 -23.58 56.26 -7.07
N GLY A 385 -23.80 55.26 -6.19
CA GLY A 385 -24.67 54.10 -6.42
C GLY A 385 -24.17 53.04 -7.40
N SER A 386 -22.93 53.15 -7.90
CA SER A 386 -22.34 52.14 -8.81
C SER A 386 -21.62 51.04 -8.05
N PHE A 387 -22.28 49.90 -7.80
CA PHE A 387 -21.76 48.79 -6.99
C PHE A 387 -21.16 47.66 -7.83
N GLY A 388 -20.59 47.92 -8.98
CA GLY A 388 -19.98 46.91 -9.86
C GLY A 388 -18.50 46.63 -9.53
N LEU A 389 -18.02 45.45 -9.94
CA LEU A 389 -16.58 45.17 -9.97
C LEU A 389 -15.86 46.09 -10.95
N SER A 390 -14.67 46.57 -10.59
CA SER A 390 -13.83 47.35 -11.54
C SER A 390 -13.45 46.46 -12.74
N PRO A 391 -13.13 47.06 -13.92
CA PRO A 391 -12.72 46.30 -15.11
C PRO A 391 -11.55 45.33 -14.83
N LYS A 392 -10.61 45.69 -13.96
CA LYS A 392 -9.50 44.84 -13.53
C LYS A 392 -10.01 43.63 -12.69
N GLY A 393 -10.91 43.88 -11.75
CA GLY A 393 -11.47 42.81 -10.92
C GLY A 393 -12.32 41.83 -11.73
N LYS A 394 -13.08 42.33 -12.73
CA LYS A 394 -13.85 41.50 -13.65
C LYS A 394 -12.93 40.61 -14.50
N ARG A 395 -11.90 41.14 -15.11
CA ARG A 395 -10.93 40.41 -15.94
C ARG A 395 -10.21 39.32 -15.14
N MET A 396 -9.76 39.64 -13.91
CA MET A 396 -9.11 38.65 -13.04
C MET A 396 -10.05 37.49 -12.70
N ARG A 397 -11.30 37.77 -12.36
CA ARG A 397 -12.32 36.71 -12.11
C ARG A 397 -12.53 35.85 -13.35
N GLU A 398 -12.65 36.46 -14.55
CA GLU A 398 -12.79 35.73 -15.81
C GLU A 398 -11.60 34.81 -16.08
N CYS A 399 -10.35 35.25 -15.83
CA CYS A 399 -9.16 34.41 -15.92
C CYS A 399 -9.19 33.24 -14.94
N LEU A 400 -9.53 33.47 -13.67
CA LEU A 400 -9.61 32.42 -12.65
C LEU A 400 -10.68 31.39 -12.99
N VAL A 401 -11.85 31.84 -13.46
CA VAL A 401 -12.94 30.95 -13.89
C VAL A 401 -12.52 30.16 -15.12
N GLY A 402 -11.89 30.81 -16.11
CA GLY A 402 -11.36 30.13 -17.30
C GLY A 402 -10.35 29.05 -16.95
N PHE A 403 -9.37 29.36 -16.09
CA PHE A 403 -8.40 28.37 -15.60
C PHE A 403 -9.10 27.20 -14.89
N GLN A 404 -10.03 27.49 -13.97
CA GLN A 404 -10.78 26.48 -13.24
C GLN A 404 -11.52 25.52 -14.19
N TYR A 405 -12.25 26.06 -15.17
CA TYR A 405 -12.98 25.22 -16.14
C TYR A 405 -12.03 24.38 -16.99
N THR A 406 -10.92 24.94 -17.43
CA THR A 406 -9.91 24.19 -18.20
C THR A 406 -9.38 22.99 -17.42
N VAL A 407 -8.94 23.20 -16.17
CA VAL A 407 -8.42 22.11 -15.34
C VAL A 407 -9.53 21.10 -14.98
N SER A 408 -10.73 21.56 -14.66
CA SER A 408 -11.87 20.67 -14.38
C SER A 408 -12.22 19.78 -15.57
N ILE A 409 -12.24 20.33 -16.79
CA ILE A 409 -12.50 19.56 -18.02
C ILE A 409 -11.40 18.52 -18.24
N ILE A 410 -10.13 18.89 -18.05
CA ILE A 410 -9.01 17.95 -18.17
C ILE A 410 -9.18 16.79 -17.17
N LEU A 411 -9.48 17.09 -15.90
CA LEU A 411 -9.68 16.05 -14.88
C LEU A 411 -10.88 15.14 -15.17
N ILE A 412 -11.97 15.68 -15.66
CA ILE A 412 -13.15 14.89 -16.06
C ILE A 412 -12.81 13.97 -17.23
N VAL A 413 -12.15 14.49 -18.27
CA VAL A 413 -11.72 13.69 -19.43
C VAL A 413 -10.79 12.57 -19.01
N LEU A 414 -9.79 12.86 -18.17
CA LEU A 414 -8.89 11.84 -17.63
C LEU A 414 -9.64 10.77 -16.83
N SER A 415 -10.57 11.16 -15.97
CA SER A 415 -11.38 10.22 -15.19
C SER A 415 -12.24 9.32 -16.06
N LEU A 416 -12.86 9.87 -17.10
CA LEU A 416 -13.63 9.09 -18.08
C LEU A 416 -12.76 8.11 -18.88
N PHE A 417 -11.54 8.53 -19.22
CA PHE A 417 -10.58 7.66 -19.90
C PHE A 417 -10.17 6.48 -19.03
N ILE A 418 -9.81 6.75 -17.77
CA ILE A 418 -9.43 5.70 -16.80
C ILE A 418 -10.63 4.77 -16.57
N TYR A 419 -11.83 5.31 -16.36
CA TYR A 419 -13.05 4.51 -16.21
C TYR A 419 -13.28 3.58 -17.41
N LYS A 420 -13.18 4.12 -18.62
CA LYS A 420 -13.35 3.35 -19.86
C LYS A 420 -12.28 2.28 -20.03
N GLN A 421 -11.03 2.59 -19.64
CA GLN A 421 -9.94 1.62 -19.66
C GLN A 421 -10.22 0.45 -18.69
N ILE A 422 -10.65 0.74 -17.46
CA ILE A 422 -11.02 -0.29 -16.48
C ILE A 422 -12.19 -1.14 -16.99
N GLU A 423 -13.21 -0.50 -17.55
CA GLU A 423 -14.37 -1.18 -18.14
C GLU A 423 -13.92 -2.14 -19.26
N THR A 424 -13.06 -1.65 -20.17
CA THR A 424 -12.50 -2.47 -21.25
C THR A 424 -11.70 -3.66 -20.72
N MET A 425 -10.87 -3.43 -19.69
CA MET A 425 -10.10 -4.52 -19.06
C MET A 425 -11.02 -5.57 -18.40
N ARG A 426 -12.08 -5.14 -17.75
CA ARG A 426 -13.07 -6.04 -17.11
C ARG A 426 -13.93 -6.80 -18.09
N SER A 427 -14.26 -6.18 -19.23
CA SER A 427 -15.11 -6.77 -20.28
C SER A 427 -14.28 -7.57 -21.30
N HIS A 428 -12.95 -7.60 -21.16
CA HIS A 428 -12.10 -8.34 -22.07
C HIS A 428 -12.34 -9.85 -21.91
N SER A 429 -12.75 -10.50 -22.99
CA SER A 429 -12.91 -11.96 -23.01
C SER A 429 -11.54 -12.62 -23.11
N PHE A 430 -11.24 -13.50 -22.19
CA PHE A 430 -10.03 -14.33 -22.22
C PHE A 430 -10.09 -15.48 -23.21
N GLY A 431 -11.13 -15.52 -24.07
CA GLY A 431 -11.33 -16.59 -25.05
C GLY A 431 -12.04 -17.83 -24.47
N PHE A 432 -12.44 -17.80 -23.24
CA PHE A 432 -13.26 -18.81 -22.59
C PHE A 432 -14.44 -18.15 -21.83
N GLY A 433 -15.56 -18.87 -21.73
CA GLY A 433 -16.71 -18.40 -20.94
C GLY A 433 -16.44 -18.56 -19.45
N ASN A 434 -16.51 -17.47 -18.71
CA ASN A 434 -16.39 -17.45 -17.25
C ASN A 434 -17.71 -17.09 -16.57
N ASP A 435 -18.77 -16.84 -17.35
CA ASP A 435 -20.10 -16.59 -16.85
C ASP A 435 -20.66 -17.87 -16.20
N ASN A 436 -21.19 -17.73 -14.99
CA ASN A 436 -21.75 -18.83 -14.20
C ASN A 436 -20.71 -19.90 -13.72
N VAL A 437 -19.41 -19.61 -13.71
CA VAL A 437 -18.39 -20.49 -13.14
C VAL A 437 -18.18 -20.15 -11.67
N VAL A 438 -18.37 -21.12 -10.79
CA VAL A 438 -18.07 -21.03 -9.36
C VAL A 438 -16.79 -21.82 -9.10
N VAL A 439 -15.80 -21.17 -8.52
CA VAL A 439 -14.53 -21.80 -8.12
C VAL A 439 -14.60 -22.09 -6.62
N VAL A 440 -14.39 -23.34 -6.26
CA VAL A 440 -14.33 -23.80 -4.87
C VAL A 440 -12.94 -24.40 -4.64
N GLU A 441 -12.26 -23.89 -3.63
CA GLU A 441 -10.98 -24.47 -3.19
C GLU A 441 -11.26 -25.70 -2.34
N LEU A 442 -10.61 -26.81 -2.69
CA LEU A 442 -10.77 -28.09 -2.02
C LEU A 442 -9.52 -28.40 -1.20
N ASN A 443 -9.71 -29.09 -0.07
CA ASN A 443 -8.60 -29.67 0.67
C ASN A 443 -8.07 -30.93 -0.04
N LYS A 444 -6.86 -31.33 0.33
CA LYS A 444 -6.17 -32.48 -0.25
C LYS A 444 -6.95 -33.79 -0.06
N GLU A 445 -7.59 -33.96 1.09
CA GLU A 445 -8.35 -35.15 1.40
C GLU A 445 -9.53 -35.35 0.44
N ILE A 446 -10.28 -34.30 0.12
CA ILE A 446 -11.37 -34.36 -0.88
C ILE A 446 -10.79 -34.66 -2.26
N THR A 447 -9.68 -34.02 -2.61
CA THR A 447 -9.05 -34.15 -3.94
C THR A 447 -8.47 -35.55 -4.15
N GLU A 448 -7.84 -36.16 -3.16
CA GLU A 448 -7.21 -37.49 -3.27
C GLU A 448 -8.15 -38.64 -3.01
N LYS A 449 -9.01 -38.56 -1.97
CA LYS A 449 -9.82 -39.68 -1.52
C LYS A 449 -11.27 -39.66 -2.00
N TYR A 450 -11.85 -38.46 -2.12
CA TYR A 450 -13.29 -38.29 -2.34
C TYR A 450 -13.64 -37.56 -3.64
N LYS A 451 -12.70 -37.37 -4.53
CA LYS A 451 -12.85 -36.59 -5.78
C LYS A 451 -14.07 -37.05 -6.60
N GLU A 452 -14.17 -38.34 -6.89
CA GLU A 452 -15.26 -38.90 -7.68
C GLU A 452 -16.63 -38.76 -6.99
N ASN A 453 -16.68 -39.06 -5.70
CA ASN A 453 -17.90 -38.95 -4.93
C ASN A 453 -18.40 -37.52 -4.80
N PHE A 454 -17.46 -36.58 -4.59
CA PHE A 454 -17.75 -35.15 -4.56
C PHE A 454 -18.27 -34.64 -5.94
N THR A 455 -17.62 -35.06 -7.03
CA THR A 455 -18.04 -34.72 -8.38
C THR A 455 -19.45 -35.22 -8.69
N ASN A 456 -19.71 -36.48 -8.39
CA ASN A 456 -21.01 -37.10 -8.66
C ASN A 456 -22.12 -36.42 -7.87
N ARG A 457 -21.88 -36.12 -6.58
CA ARG A 457 -22.85 -35.41 -5.75
C ARG A 457 -23.15 -34.00 -6.23
N LEU A 458 -22.15 -33.28 -6.75
CA LEU A 458 -22.38 -31.95 -7.32
C LEU A 458 -23.18 -32.04 -8.61
N ARG A 459 -22.89 -33.00 -9.49
CA ARG A 459 -23.64 -33.20 -10.75
C ARG A 459 -25.11 -33.60 -10.54
N ASP A 460 -25.44 -34.18 -9.37
CA ASP A 460 -26.83 -34.49 -9.01
C ASP A 460 -27.70 -33.23 -8.76
N TYR A 461 -27.09 -32.05 -8.62
CA TYR A 461 -27.86 -30.81 -8.48
C TYR A 461 -28.20 -30.22 -9.84
N ALA A 462 -29.48 -29.94 -10.08
CA ALA A 462 -30.02 -29.44 -11.35
C ALA A 462 -29.43 -28.08 -11.80
N GLY A 463 -28.78 -27.34 -10.91
CA GLY A 463 -28.13 -26.06 -11.21
C GLY A 463 -26.66 -26.16 -11.60
N ILE A 464 -26.06 -27.36 -11.61
CA ILE A 464 -24.67 -27.60 -11.95
C ILE A 464 -24.62 -28.36 -13.27
N GLU A 465 -24.10 -27.73 -14.31
CA GLU A 465 -23.98 -28.34 -15.64
C GLU A 465 -22.79 -29.29 -15.71
N ASP A 466 -21.63 -28.91 -15.18
CA ASP A 466 -20.45 -29.76 -15.11
C ASP A 466 -19.48 -29.33 -14.02
N VAL A 467 -18.52 -30.23 -13.68
CA VAL A 467 -17.50 -30.02 -12.66
C VAL A 467 -16.14 -30.35 -13.26
N ALA A 468 -15.22 -29.41 -13.19
CA ALA A 468 -13.83 -29.57 -13.62
C ALA A 468 -12.88 -29.32 -12.44
N PHE A 469 -11.73 -30.00 -12.44
CA PHE A 469 -10.67 -29.78 -11.47
C PHE A 469 -9.47 -29.12 -12.17
N ALA A 470 -8.88 -28.14 -11.51
CA ALA A 470 -7.65 -27.51 -11.95
C ALA A 470 -6.68 -27.45 -10.76
N ALA A 471 -5.39 -27.51 -11.05
CA ALA A 471 -4.35 -27.36 -10.04
C ALA A 471 -4.34 -25.92 -9.48
N SER A 472 -4.78 -24.96 -10.29
CA SER A 472 -4.82 -23.53 -9.91
C SER A 472 -6.02 -22.83 -10.52
N LYS A 473 -6.41 -21.69 -9.91
CA LYS A 473 -7.45 -20.82 -10.43
C LYS A 473 -6.93 -20.07 -11.66
N ILE A 474 -7.62 -20.16 -12.78
CA ILE A 474 -7.26 -19.43 -14.01
C ILE A 474 -7.27 -17.91 -13.70
N GLY A 475 -6.13 -17.24 -13.94
CA GLY A 475 -5.96 -15.81 -13.67
C GLY A 475 -5.58 -15.49 -12.22
N ALA A 476 -5.34 -16.46 -11.36
CA ALA A 476 -4.74 -16.22 -10.06
C ALA A 476 -3.28 -15.81 -10.23
N THR A 477 -2.91 -14.70 -9.59
CA THR A 477 -1.56 -14.13 -9.67
C THR A 477 -0.54 -14.83 -8.78
N ASN A 478 -0.99 -15.74 -7.89
CA ASN A 478 -0.19 -16.31 -6.81
C ASN A 478 0.21 -17.77 -7.02
N GLU A 479 -0.06 -18.37 -8.18
CA GLU A 479 0.17 -19.78 -8.35
C GLU A 479 1.27 -20.05 -9.36
N ASN A 480 2.26 -20.82 -8.92
CA ASN A 480 3.27 -21.41 -9.78
C ASN A 480 2.62 -22.31 -10.81
N LEU A 481 2.40 -21.81 -12.01
CA LEU A 481 2.26 -22.65 -13.18
C LEU A 481 3.68 -23.16 -13.55
N GLY A 482 4.26 -23.95 -12.67
CA GLY A 482 5.47 -24.70 -12.91
C GLY A 482 5.18 -25.92 -13.76
N GLY A 483 5.00 -25.69 -15.05
CA GLY A 483 4.90 -26.72 -16.06
C GLY A 483 4.97 -26.08 -17.43
N ALA A 484 6.10 -26.21 -18.11
CA ALA A 484 6.16 -25.97 -19.53
C ALA A 484 5.20 -26.98 -20.19
N ALA A 485 4.02 -26.54 -20.60
CA ALA A 485 3.20 -27.29 -21.52
C ALA A 485 3.84 -27.19 -22.90
N GLU A 486 4.57 -28.17 -23.32
CA GLU A 486 4.87 -28.36 -24.74
C GLU A 486 3.54 -28.71 -25.44
N PHE A 487 2.99 -27.75 -26.16
CA PHE A 487 1.94 -28.01 -27.14
C PHE A 487 2.62 -28.55 -28.37
N ASN A 488 2.44 -29.86 -28.66
CA ASN A 488 2.72 -30.49 -29.95
C ASN A 488 1.67 -30.05 -30.96
#